data_8208a77ba3b3d230fc377d7adfe801b1
#
_entry.id   8208a77ba3b3d230fc377d7adfe801b1
#
_cell.length_a   1.000
_cell.length_b   1.000
_cell.length_c   1.000
_cell.angle_alpha   90.00
_cell.angle_beta   90.00
_cell.angle_gamma   90.00
#
_symmetry.space_group_name_H-M   'P 1'
#
loop_
_entity.id
_entity.type
_entity.pdbx_description
1 polymer ?
#
loop_
_entity_poly.entity_id
_entity_poly.type
_entity_poly.pdbx_seq_one_letter_code
_entity_poly.pdbx_strand_id
1 'polypeptide(L)'
;MATPRSKSEILSQTAKTYIHELVLEHKYGIKKEFSSRYTDKGNAVEDESISLVNDVLDVKFIYKNEESFENDWITGTPDVNTEDVLLDVKSSWDATTFPFFDTEIPTKDYYYQLQGYMWLTGKTQSMLCYCLVDTPLEMVEDEIRRAHWKLHKLDEDLDLREEVES
;
A
#
# COMPACT_ATOMS: atom_id res chain seq x y z
N MET A 1 -7.72 15.01 -3.81
CA MET A 1 -7.10 15.57 -5.04
C MET A 1 -6.15 16.70 -4.65
N ALA A 2 -4.97 16.73 -5.25
CA ALA A 2 -4.00 17.76 -4.95
C ALA A 2 -4.50 19.14 -5.42
N THR A 3 -4.47 20.12 -4.53
CA THR A 3 -4.87 21.50 -4.81
C THR A 3 -3.85 22.14 -5.76
N PRO A 4 -4.27 22.95 -6.77
CA PRO A 4 -3.33 23.65 -7.63
C PRO A 4 -2.45 24.61 -6.82
N ARG A 5 -1.18 24.75 -7.22
CA ARG A 5 -0.24 25.69 -6.57
C ARG A 5 -0.55 27.15 -6.88
N SER A 6 -1.19 27.40 -8.02
CA SER A 6 -1.59 28.76 -8.46
C SER A 6 -3.10 28.89 -8.41
N LYS A 7 -3.60 30.05 -7.92
CA LYS A 7 -5.03 30.37 -7.90
C LYS A 7 -5.63 30.56 -9.31
N SER A 8 -4.80 30.73 -10.33
CA SER A 8 -5.22 30.84 -11.74
C SER A 8 -5.42 29.49 -12.43
N GLU A 9 -5.01 28.38 -11.83
CA GLU A 9 -5.17 27.04 -12.38
C GLU A 9 -6.36 26.33 -11.73
N ILE A 10 -7.21 25.72 -12.55
CA ILE A 10 -8.37 24.94 -12.08
C ILE A 10 -7.92 23.57 -11.55
N LEU A 11 -6.90 22.97 -12.19
CA LEU A 11 -6.38 21.66 -11.86
C LEU A 11 -4.92 21.71 -11.46
N SER A 12 -4.55 20.94 -10.45
CA SER A 12 -3.13 20.73 -10.11
C SER A 12 -2.41 19.97 -11.23
N GLN A 13 -1.08 20.05 -11.27
CA GLN A 13 -0.29 19.28 -12.23
C GLN A 13 -0.51 17.77 -12.06
N THR A 14 -0.60 17.29 -10.83
CA THR A 14 -0.91 15.89 -10.53
C THR A 14 -2.27 15.47 -11.11
N ALA A 15 -3.30 16.32 -10.96
CA ALA A 15 -4.62 16.02 -11.52
C ALA A 15 -4.59 16.00 -13.06
N LYS A 16 -3.85 16.92 -13.70
CA LYS A 16 -3.67 16.91 -15.17
C LYS A 16 -2.98 15.62 -15.65
N THR A 17 -1.90 15.21 -14.96
CA THR A 17 -1.19 13.95 -15.29
C THR A 17 -2.12 12.75 -15.15
N TYR A 18 -2.88 12.67 -14.08
CA TYR A 18 -3.83 11.58 -13.87
C TYR A 18 -4.91 11.52 -14.95
N ILE A 19 -5.46 12.67 -15.36
CA ILE A 19 -6.43 12.72 -16.45
C ILE A 19 -5.79 12.25 -17.77
N HIS A 20 -4.54 12.61 -18.05
CA HIS A 20 -3.84 12.09 -19.23
C HIS A 20 -3.67 10.57 -19.19
N GLU A 21 -3.33 10.00 -18.03
CA GLU A 21 -3.22 8.55 -17.84
C GLU A 21 -4.56 7.85 -18.09
N LEU A 22 -5.67 8.38 -17.55
CA LEU A 22 -7.02 7.86 -17.81
C LEU A 22 -7.42 7.93 -19.29
N VAL A 23 -7.07 9.02 -20.00
CA VAL A 23 -7.33 9.14 -21.44
C VAL A 23 -6.52 8.13 -22.23
N LEU A 24 -5.25 7.89 -21.88
CA LEU A 24 -4.41 6.89 -22.53
C LEU A 24 -4.97 5.47 -22.32
N GLU A 25 -5.39 5.16 -21.09
CA GLU A 25 -6.00 3.87 -20.78
C GLU A 25 -7.32 3.68 -21.56
N HIS A 26 -8.23 4.65 -21.48
CA HIS A 26 -9.55 4.53 -22.11
C HIS A 26 -9.48 4.52 -23.65
N LYS A 27 -8.65 5.37 -24.25
CA LYS A 27 -8.61 5.54 -25.71
C LYS A 27 -7.68 4.59 -26.42
N TYR A 28 -6.57 4.22 -25.78
CA TYR A 28 -5.51 3.46 -26.41
C TYR A 28 -5.23 2.11 -25.73
N GLY A 29 -5.89 1.81 -24.61
CA GLY A 29 -5.63 0.62 -23.81
C GLY A 29 -4.25 0.60 -23.14
N ILE A 30 -3.60 1.77 -23.04
CA ILE A 30 -2.27 1.90 -22.44
C ILE A 30 -2.44 2.22 -20.97
N LYS A 31 -2.21 1.23 -20.14
CA LYS A 31 -2.21 1.39 -18.67
C LYS A 31 -0.79 1.59 -18.17
N LYS A 32 -0.58 2.62 -17.38
CA LYS A 32 0.67 2.82 -16.66
C LYS A 32 0.70 1.90 -15.46
N GLU A 33 1.59 0.93 -15.48
CA GLU A 33 1.86 0.12 -14.32
C GLU A 33 2.71 0.93 -13.33
N PHE A 34 2.23 1.04 -12.11
CA PHE A 34 2.99 1.61 -11.01
C PHE A 34 3.47 0.45 -10.13
N SER A 35 4.77 0.23 -10.15
CA SER A 35 5.43 -0.74 -9.29
C SER A 35 6.54 -0.04 -8.53
N SER A 36 6.61 -0.31 -7.24
CA SER A 36 7.74 0.05 -6.40
C SER A 36 8.01 -1.12 -5.47
N ARG A 37 9.27 -1.29 -5.05
CA ARG A 37 9.62 -2.36 -4.10
C ARG A 37 8.75 -2.37 -2.84
N TYR A 38 8.31 -1.20 -2.37
CA TYR A 38 7.43 -1.07 -1.21
C TYR A 38 6.01 -1.59 -1.51
N THR A 39 5.47 -1.23 -2.66
CA THR A 39 4.16 -1.73 -3.12
C THR A 39 4.21 -3.22 -3.42
N ASP A 40 5.30 -3.68 -4.02
CA ASP A 40 5.49 -5.08 -4.39
C ASP A 40 5.59 -5.96 -3.12
N LYS A 41 6.35 -5.53 -2.09
CA LYS A 41 6.34 -6.21 -0.80
C LYS A 41 4.95 -6.20 -0.18
N GLY A 42 4.29 -5.04 -0.12
CA GLY A 42 2.95 -4.93 0.45
C GLY A 42 1.98 -5.95 -0.15
N ASN A 43 1.96 -6.04 -1.48
CA ASN A 43 1.11 -7.00 -2.19
C ASN A 43 1.51 -8.45 -1.91
N ALA A 44 2.81 -8.75 -1.86
CA ALA A 44 3.31 -10.10 -1.65
C ALA A 44 3.01 -10.66 -0.26
N VAL A 45 2.95 -9.79 0.77
CA VAL A 45 2.76 -10.21 2.18
C VAL A 45 1.38 -9.80 2.74
N GLU A 46 0.46 -9.37 1.90
CA GLU A 46 -0.86 -8.89 2.34
C GLU A 46 -1.63 -9.97 3.11
N ASP A 47 -1.67 -11.19 2.59
CA ASP A 47 -2.38 -12.32 3.23
C ASP A 47 -1.76 -12.68 4.58
N GLU A 48 -0.41 -12.65 4.69
CA GLU A 48 0.31 -12.88 5.93
C GLU A 48 0.04 -11.76 6.95
N SER A 49 0.02 -10.51 6.50
CA SER A 49 -0.32 -9.36 7.33
C SER A 49 -1.76 -9.43 7.84
N ILE A 50 -2.72 -9.84 7.03
CA ILE A 50 -4.11 -10.06 7.45
C ILE A 50 -4.19 -11.20 8.47
N SER A 51 -3.42 -12.27 8.28
CA SER A 51 -3.33 -13.36 9.25
C SER A 51 -2.77 -12.90 10.59
N LEU A 52 -1.72 -12.09 10.58
CA LEU A 52 -1.16 -11.48 11.79
C LEU A 52 -2.20 -10.60 12.51
N VAL A 53 -2.97 -9.80 11.78
CA VAL A 53 -4.06 -8.99 12.35
C VAL A 53 -5.11 -9.87 13.00
N ASN A 54 -5.49 -10.99 12.39
CA ASN A 54 -6.40 -11.98 12.99
C ASN A 54 -5.89 -12.48 14.34
N ASP A 55 -4.62 -12.86 14.38
CA ASP A 55 -4.01 -13.45 15.57
C ASP A 55 -3.92 -12.42 16.72
N VAL A 56 -3.54 -11.16 16.38
CA VAL A 56 -3.36 -10.10 17.38
C VAL A 56 -4.70 -9.59 17.93
N LEU A 57 -5.70 -9.42 17.08
CA LEU A 57 -7.00 -8.89 17.49
C LEU A 57 -7.93 -9.96 18.08
N ASP A 58 -7.52 -11.25 18.04
CA ASP A 58 -8.37 -12.40 18.45
C ASP A 58 -9.76 -12.36 17.80
N VAL A 59 -9.83 -11.80 16.59
CA VAL A 59 -11.05 -11.72 15.80
C VAL A 59 -11.10 -12.93 14.89
N LYS A 60 -12.00 -13.86 15.21
CA LYS A 60 -12.20 -15.04 14.36
C LYS A 60 -12.76 -14.63 13.00
N PHE A 61 -12.08 -15.10 11.94
CA PHE A 61 -12.58 -14.99 10.56
C PHE A 61 -12.50 -13.60 9.89
N ILE A 62 -11.36 -12.93 10.02
CA ILE A 62 -11.03 -11.84 9.10
C ILE A 62 -10.47 -12.48 7.81
N TYR A 63 -11.09 -12.19 6.68
CA TYR A 63 -10.64 -12.61 5.36
C TYR A 63 -10.35 -11.40 4.50
N LYS A 64 -9.40 -11.56 3.59
CA LYS A 64 -9.16 -10.58 2.55
C LYS A 64 -10.46 -10.33 1.78
N ASN A 65 -10.78 -9.06 1.61
CA ASN A 65 -11.90 -8.65 0.80
C ASN A 65 -11.44 -8.48 -0.66
N GLU A 66 -12.17 -9.08 -1.58
CA GLU A 66 -11.94 -8.94 -3.03
C GLU A 66 -13.04 -8.10 -3.70
N GLU A 67 -14.05 -7.70 -2.94
CA GLU A 67 -15.16 -6.92 -3.47
C GLU A 67 -14.77 -5.44 -3.59
N SER A 68 -14.96 -4.90 -4.79
CA SER A 68 -14.80 -3.48 -5.08
C SER A 68 -16.13 -2.77 -4.95
N PHE A 69 -16.13 -1.66 -4.23
CA PHE A 69 -17.29 -0.80 -4.02
C PHE A 69 -17.16 0.47 -4.83
N GLU A 70 -18.26 0.94 -5.42
CA GLU A 70 -18.25 2.16 -6.23
C GLU A 70 -19.54 2.97 -6.09
N ASN A 71 -19.42 4.26 -6.30
CA ASN A 71 -20.54 5.16 -6.51
C ASN A 71 -20.16 6.18 -7.61
N ASP A 72 -21.01 7.17 -7.87
CA ASP A 72 -20.79 8.17 -8.92
C ASP A 72 -19.48 8.98 -8.77
N TRP A 73 -18.79 8.91 -7.63
CA TRP A 73 -17.68 9.78 -7.28
C TRP A 73 -16.37 9.05 -7.01
N ILE A 74 -16.45 7.91 -6.37
CA ILE A 74 -15.26 7.15 -5.96
C ILE A 74 -15.48 5.65 -6.13
N THR A 75 -14.38 4.93 -6.26
CA THR A 75 -14.31 3.48 -6.16
C THR A 75 -13.23 3.10 -5.17
N GLY A 76 -13.35 1.95 -4.54
CA GLY A 76 -12.35 1.45 -3.61
C GLY A 76 -12.61 0.02 -3.16
N THR A 77 -11.53 -0.65 -2.81
CA THR A 77 -11.51 -2.02 -2.30
C THR A 77 -10.80 -2.00 -0.96
N PRO A 78 -11.51 -2.00 0.19
CA PRO A 78 -10.88 -2.15 1.49
C PRO A 78 -10.25 -3.53 1.62
N ASP A 79 -9.13 -3.66 2.31
CA ASP A 79 -8.41 -4.93 2.44
C ASP A 79 -9.25 -5.98 3.22
N VAL A 80 -10.00 -5.52 4.23
CA VAL A 80 -10.91 -6.35 5.00
C VAL A 80 -12.24 -5.63 5.24
N ASN A 81 -13.34 -6.34 5.02
CA ASN A 81 -14.69 -5.83 5.21
C ASN A 81 -15.49 -6.80 6.12
N THR A 82 -15.45 -6.58 7.43
CA THR A 82 -16.24 -7.38 8.39
C THR A 82 -17.65 -6.81 8.54
N GLU A 83 -18.50 -7.41 9.37
CA GLU A 83 -19.85 -6.89 9.64
C GLU A 83 -19.82 -5.48 10.25
N ASP A 84 -18.90 -5.22 11.19
CA ASP A 84 -18.89 -4.00 11.99
C ASP A 84 -17.84 -2.98 11.56
N VAL A 85 -16.68 -3.43 11.07
CA VAL A 85 -15.51 -2.59 10.87
C VAL A 85 -14.81 -2.90 9.55
N LEU A 86 -14.21 -1.86 8.95
CA LEU A 86 -13.29 -1.98 7.82
C LEU A 86 -11.86 -1.95 8.34
N LEU A 87 -11.00 -2.78 7.77
CA LEU A 87 -9.57 -2.68 8.02
C LEU A 87 -8.84 -2.34 6.72
N ASP A 88 -7.84 -1.48 6.86
CA ASP A 88 -6.84 -1.20 5.83
C ASP A 88 -5.50 -1.60 6.42
N VAL A 89 -4.83 -2.56 5.78
CA VAL A 89 -3.63 -3.20 6.28
C VAL A 89 -2.41 -2.65 5.55
N LYS A 90 -1.42 -2.19 6.29
CA LYS A 90 -0.19 -1.63 5.75
C LYS A 90 1.00 -2.44 6.25
N SER A 91 1.68 -3.12 5.33
CA SER A 91 2.90 -3.86 5.63
C SER A 91 4.10 -2.93 5.57
N SER A 92 4.79 -2.74 6.68
CA SER A 92 6.01 -1.93 6.73
C SER A 92 7.15 -2.63 5.98
N TRP A 93 8.01 -1.84 5.37
CA TRP A 93 9.17 -2.36 4.65
C TRP A 93 10.14 -3.07 5.61
N ASP A 94 10.43 -2.42 6.72
CA ASP A 94 11.34 -2.85 7.77
C ASP A 94 10.95 -2.26 9.14
N ALA A 95 11.71 -2.57 10.16
CA ALA A 95 11.49 -2.06 11.52
C ALA A 95 11.65 -0.53 11.62
N THR A 96 12.44 0.10 10.73
CA THR A 96 12.65 1.56 10.76
C THR A 96 11.47 2.33 10.20
N THR A 97 10.67 1.69 9.34
CA THR A 97 9.47 2.26 8.74
C THR A 97 8.19 1.88 9.49
N PHE A 98 8.30 1.00 10.49
CA PHE A 98 7.17 0.60 11.33
C PHE A 98 6.86 1.68 12.38
N PRO A 99 5.61 2.15 12.50
CA PRO A 99 5.25 3.27 13.37
C PRO A 99 5.08 2.85 14.84
N PHE A 100 6.14 2.42 15.50
CA PHE A 100 6.11 1.93 16.90
C PHE A 100 5.49 2.91 17.91
N PHE A 101 5.58 4.20 17.65
CA PHE A 101 5.21 5.24 18.61
C PHE A 101 4.06 6.11 18.13
N ASP A 102 3.55 5.86 16.94
CA ASP A 102 2.45 6.65 16.38
C ASP A 102 1.12 6.23 17.02
N THR A 103 0.38 7.21 17.49
CA THR A 103 -0.95 7.02 18.10
C THR A 103 -2.07 7.59 17.22
N GLU A 104 -1.71 8.22 16.11
CA GLU A 104 -2.64 8.83 15.16
C GLU A 104 -2.38 8.32 13.76
N ILE A 105 -3.34 8.50 12.86
CA ILE A 105 -3.17 8.17 11.45
C ILE A 105 -2.07 9.05 10.86
N PRO A 106 -0.96 8.48 10.33
CA PRO A 106 0.25 9.24 10.05
C PRO A 106 0.10 10.20 8.86
N THR A 107 -0.84 9.94 7.96
CA THR A 107 -1.07 10.78 6.78
C THR A 107 -2.54 11.07 6.56
N LYS A 108 -2.82 12.25 5.98
CA LYS A 108 -4.18 12.59 5.57
C LYS A 108 -4.71 11.70 4.45
N ASP A 109 -3.83 11.12 3.65
CA ASP A 109 -4.22 10.25 2.55
C ASP A 109 -4.85 8.97 3.10
N TYR A 110 -4.27 8.34 4.11
CA TYR A 110 -4.88 7.19 4.79
C TYR A 110 -6.19 7.54 5.49
N TYR A 111 -6.23 8.72 6.13
CA TYR A 111 -7.48 9.18 6.72
C TYR A 111 -8.60 9.29 5.69
N TYR A 112 -8.34 9.93 4.54
CA TYR A 112 -9.34 10.06 3.48
C TYR A 112 -9.65 8.74 2.79
N GLN A 113 -8.71 7.83 2.68
CA GLN A 113 -8.93 6.48 2.16
C GLN A 113 -9.95 5.74 3.04
N LEU A 114 -9.75 5.72 4.35
CA LEU A 114 -10.68 5.11 5.30
C LEU A 114 -12.06 5.77 5.28
N GLN A 115 -12.14 7.11 5.20
CA GLN A 115 -13.40 7.83 5.07
C GLN A 115 -14.12 7.47 3.76
N GLY A 116 -13.38 7.32 2.67
CA GLY A 116 -13.91 6.87 1.38
C GLY A 116 -14.50 5.47 1.46
N TYR A 117 -13.79 4.54 2.07
CA TYR A 117 -14.27 3.17 2.27
C TYR A 117 -15.53 3.12 3.14
N MET A 118 -15.55 3.85 4.25
CA MET A 118 -16.75 3.95 5.10
C MET A 118 -17.94 4.52 4.34
N TRP A 119 -17.72 5.54 3.51
CA TRP A 119 -18.79 6.12 2.69
C TRP A 119 -19.33 5.13 1.64
N LEU A 120 -18.44 4.38 0.97
CA LEU A 120 -18.83 3.38 -0.03
C LEU A 120 -19.63 2.22 0.57
N THR A 121 -19.26 1.78 1.76
CA THR A 121 -19.84 0.59 2.40
C THR A 121 -20.96 0.90 3.40
N GLY A 122 -21.16 2.19 3.74
CA GLY A 122 -22.11 2.62 4.76
C GLY A 122 -21.65 2.33 6.21
N LYS A 123 -20.41 1.90 6.41
CA LYS A 123 -19.88 1.62 7.74
C LYS A 123 -19.45 2.88 8.46
N THR A 124 -19.45 2.83 9.79
CA THR A 124 -19.10 3.96 10.67
C THR A 124 -17.78 3.78 11.41
N GLN A 125 -17.17 2.61 11.28
CA GLN A 125 -15.90 2.29 11.93
C GLN A 125 -14.91 1.74 10.92
N SER A 126 -13.68 2.22 11.02
CA SER A 126 -12.55 1.72 10.24
C SER A 126 -11.27 1.75 11.09
N MET A 127 -10.35 0.87 10.77
CA MET A 127 -9.06 0.75 11.44
C MET A 127 -7.94 0.67 10.42
N LEU A 128 -6.83 1.37 10.71
CA LEU A 128 -5.58 1.24 9.98
C LEU A 128 -4.66 0.31 10.79
N CYS A 129 -4.27 -0.82 10.18
CA CYS A 129 -3.44 -1.81 10.82
C CYS A 129 -2.05 -1.83 10.18
N TYR A 130 -1.01 -1.47 10.94
CA TYR A 130 0.36 -1.65 10.51
C TYR A 130 0.87 -3.02 10.92
N CYS A 131 1.49 -3.73 9.97
CA CYS A 131 2.08 -5.03 10.17
C CYS A 131 3.57 -4.99 9.82
N LEU A 132 4.36 -5.67 10.64
CA LEU A 132 5.76 -5.94 10.36
C LEU A 132 5.90 -7.46 10.19
N VAL A 133 5.98 -7.89 8.94
CA VAL A 133 6.13 -9.27 8.52
C VAL A 133 7.40 -9.44 7.70
N ASP A 134 7.91 -10.63 7.65
CA ASP A 134 9.15 -10.94 6.94
C ASP A 134 9.04 -10.61 5.45
N THR A 135 10.13 -10.16 4.86
CA THR A 135 10.21 -9.95 3.43
C THR A 135 10.38 -11.30 2.72
N PRO A 136 9.60 -11.61 1.68
CA PRO A 136 9.77 -12.85 0.93
C PRO A 136 11.21 -13.02 0.43
N LEU A 137 11.75 -14.22 0.59
CA LEU A 137 13.15 -14.51 0.27
C LEU A 137 13.55 -14.13 -1.17
N GLU A 138 12.65 -14.32 -2.12
CA GLU A 138 12.87 -13.93 -3.52
C GLU A 138 13.11 -12.43 -3.66
N MET A 139 12.42 -11.60 -2.90
CA MET A 139 12.61 -10.14 -2.90
C MET A 139 13.92 -9.74 -2.23
N VAL A 140 14.31 -10.44 -1.16
CA VAL A 140 15.62 -10.26 -0.51
C VAL A 140 16.73 -10.58 -1.49
N GLU A 141 16.66 -11.70 -2.20
CA GLU A 141 17.63 -12.09 -3.22
C GLU A 141 17.71 -11.08 -4.38
N ASP A 142 16.57 -10.49 -4.79
CA ASP A 142 16.56 -9.45 -5.80
C ASP A 142 17.28 -8.17 -5.33
N GLU A 143 17.09 -7.76 -4.07
CA GLU A 143 17.79 -6.61 -3.51
C GLU A 143 19.30 -6.88 -3.37
N ILE A 144 19.69 -8.09 -2.97
CA ILE A 144 21.09 -8.51 -2.95
C ILE A 144 21.70 -8.41 -4.36
N ARG A 145 21.03 -8.96 -5.39
CA ARG A 145 21.50 -8.87 -6.79
C ARG A 145 21.65 -7.42 -7.25
N ARG A 146 20.71 -6.56 -6.92
CA ARG A 146 20.77 -5.12 -7.23
C ARG A 146 21.89 -4.41 -6.51
N ALA A 147 22.15 -4.73 -5.25
CA ALA A 147 23.24 -4.17 -4.47
C ALA A 147 24.59 -4.58 -5.05
N HIS A 148 24.80 -5.86 -5.37
CA HIS A 148 25.99 -6.37 -6.05
C HIS A 148 26.25 -5.65 -7.39
N TRP A 149 25.21 -5.49 -8.22
CA TRP A 149 25.30 -4.76 -9.47
C TRP A 149 25.75 -3.30 -9.27
N LYS A 150 25.16 -2.61 -8.29
CA LYS A 150 25.50 -1.21 -7.99
C LYS A 150 26.95 -1.05 -7.51
N LEU A 151 27.44 -2.02 -6.78
CA LEU A 151 28.81 -2.02 -6.27
C LEU A 151 29.83 -2.60 -7.26
N HIS A 152 29.40 -2.98 -8.48
CA HIS A 152 30.23 -3.68 -9.47
C HIS A 152 30.88 -4.96 -8.94
N LYS A 153 30.28 -5.59 -7.95
CA LYS A 153 30.67 -6.91 -7.46
C LYS A 153 29.92 -7.98 -8.23
N LEU A 154 30.63 -8.95 -8.75
CA LEU A 154 30.07 -10.07 -9.53
C LEU A 154 29.89 -11.33 -8.68
N ASP A 155 30.57 -11.41 -7.53
CA ASP A 155 30.52 -12.56 -6.64
C ASP A 155 29.63 -12.29 -5.41
N GLU A 156 29.11 -13.34 -4.81
CA GLU A 156 28.39 -13.25 -3.55
C GLU A 156 29.28 -12.66 -2.46
N ASP A 157 28.83 -11.56 -1.86
CA ASP A 157 29.44 -10.93 -0.71
C ASP A 157 28.56 -11.21 0.51
N LEU A 158 29.06 -12.04 1.43
CA LEU A 158 28.32 -12.44 2.63
C LEU A 158 27.98 -11.25 3.53
N ASP A 159 28.91 -10.29 3.64
CA ASP A 159 28.68 -9.09 4.47
C ASP A 159 27.54 -8.23 3.87
N LEU A 160 27.47 -8.16 2.54
CA LEU A 160 26.39 -7.43 1.86
C LEU A 160 25.04 -8.13 2.02
N ARG A 161 25.05 -9.45 2.08
CA ARG A 161 23.83 -10.24 2.31
C ARG A 161 23.25 -9.96 3.70
N GLU A 162 24.09 -9.97 4.73
CA GLU A 162 23.68 -9.64 6.10
C GLU A 162 23.11 -8.23 6.21
N GLU A 163 23.69 -7.24 5.50
CA GLU A 163 23.21 -5.86 5.48
C GLU A 163 21.83 -5.72 4.79
N VAL A 164 21.54 -6.52 3.76
CA VAL A 164 20.25 -6.49 3.05
C VAL A 164 19.15 -7.27 3.78
N GLU A 165 19.53 -8.34 4.48
CA GLU A 165 18.61 -9.18 5.26
C GLU A 165 18.23 -8.54 6.62
N SER A 166 19.00 -7.57 7.14
CA SER A 166 18.74 -6.85 8.40
C SER A 166 17.73 -5.73 8.25
#